data_27c6e74f8217a9cb65f280f9970278b1
#
_entry.id   27c6e74f8217a9cb65f280f9970278b1
#
_cell.length_a   1.000
_cell.length_b   1.000
_cell.length_c   1.000
_cell.angle_alpha   90.00
_cell.angle_beta   90.00
_cell.angle_gamma   90.00
#
_symmetry.space_group_name_H-M   'P 1'
#
loop_
_entity.id
_entity.type
_entity.pdbx_description
1 polymer ?
#
loop_
_entity_poly.entity_id
_entity_poly.type
_entity_poly.pdbx_seq_one_letter_code
_entity_poly.pdbx_strand_id
1 'polypeptide(L)'
;MSYSIHITATAERDILRAADYIEFTLKNPTAAEHLLDAATKQINSLSDMPEKYYLVDDPVLASWEIRFIIINNYIAFYTIDKEKQTVIVVRF
;
A
#
# COMPACT_ATOMS: atom_id res chain seq x y z
N MET A 1 -0.59 6.66 19.38
CA MET A 1 -1.92 6.78 18.76
C MET A 1 -1.97 6.03 17.48
N SER A 2 -3.03 5.27 17.24
CA SER A 2 -3.17 4.49 16.02
C SER A 2 -4.00 5.26 15.00
N TYR A 3 -3.61 5.12 13.73
CA TYR A 3 -4.40 5.61 12.60
C TYR A 3 -5.27 4.48 12.08
N SER A 4 -6.45 4.82 11.59
CA SER A 4 -7.28 3.86 10.85
C SER A 4 -6.67 3.67 9.46
N ILE A 5 -6.89 2.51 8.86
CA ILE A 5 -6.41 2.20 7.52
C ILE A 5 -7.62 2.07 6.60
N HIS A 6 -7.59 2.83 5.50
CA HIS A 6 -8.58 2.70 4.44
C HIS A 6 -7.86 2.35 3.14
N ILE A 7 -8.22 1.23 2.54
CA ILE A 7 -7.68 0.82 1.24
C ILE A 7 -8.75 1.13 0.20
N THR A 8 -8.41 1.99 -0.77
CA THR A 8 -9.37 2.33 -1.81
C THR A 8 -9.70 1.11 -2.66
N ALA A 9 -10.87 1.13 -3.31
CA ALA A 9 -11.26 0.06 -4.21
C ALA A 9 -10.23 -0.14 -5.33
N THR A 10 -9.64 0.95 -5.82
CA THR A 10 -8.59 0.88 -6.84
C THR A 10 -7.35 0.18 -6.32
N ALA A 11 -6.88 0.54 -5.12
CA ALA A 11 -5.71 -0.09 -4.52
C ALA A 11 -5.96 -1.57 -4.25
N GLU A 12 -7.13 -1.91 -3.73
CA GLU A 12 -7.51 -3.31 -3.49
C GLU A 12 -7.50 -4.12 -4.78
N ARG A 13 -8.03 -3.55 -5.85
CA ARG A 13 -8.02 -4.19 -7.16
C ARG A 13 -6.61 -4.38 -7.69
N ASP A 14 -5.73 -3.39 -7.48
CA ASP A 14 -4.33 -3.49 -7.86
C ASP A 14 -3.65 -4.68 -7.15
N ILE A 15 -3.90 -4.83 -5.84
CA ILE A 15 -3.33 -5.93 -5.04
C ILE A 15 -3.80 -7.29 -5.58
N LEU A 16 -5.10 -7.42 -5.82
CA LEU A 16 -5.68 -8.68 -6.33
C LEU A 16 -5.15 -9.01 -7.71
N ARG A 17 -5.00 -8.01 -8.59
CA ARG A 17 -4.43 -8.23 -9.92
C ARG A 17 -2.98 -8.70 -9.84
N ALA A 18 -2.19 -8.12 -8.95
CA ALA A 18 -0.80 -8.53 -8.76
C ALA A 18 -0.73 -9.98 -8.26
N ALA A 19 -1.57 -10.35 -7.30
CA ALA A 19 -1.62 -11.71 -6.80
C ALA A 19 -2.07 -12.70 -7.88
N ASP A 20 -3.07 -12.35 -8.66
CA ASP A 20 -3.58 -13.18 -9.76
C ASP A 20 -2.50 -13.40 -10.82
N TYR A 21 -1.75 -12.36 -11.17
CA TYR A 21 -0.66 -12.47 -12.13
C TYR A 21 0.39 -13.48 -11.64
N ILE A 22 0.77 -13.39 -10.37
CA ILE A 22 1.75 -14.30 -9.78
C ILE A 22 1.21 -15.74 -9.74
N GLU A 23 -0.03 -15.90 -9.33
CA GLU A 23 -0.64 -17.22 -9.19
C GLU A 23 -0.84 -17.91 -10.53
N PHE A 24 -1.45 -17.21 -11.50
CA PHE A 24 -1.89 -17.84 -12.74
C PHE A 24 -0.92 -17.68 -13.90
N THR A 25 -0.29 -16.52 -14.05
CA THR A 25 0.66 -16.29 -15.13
C THR A 25 2.04 -16.84 -14.80
N LEU A 26 2.54 -16.58 -13.61
CA LEU A 26 3.82 -17.11 -13.15
C LEU A 26 3.68 -18.50 -12.54
N LYS A 27 2.45 -19.00 -12.37
CA LYS A 27 2.15 -20.33 -11.83
C LYS A 27 2.81 -20.57 -10.48
N ASN A 28 2.73 -19.56 -9.61
CA ASN A 28 3.34 -19.62 -8.28
C ASN A 28 2.34 -19.20 -7.20
N PRO A 29 1.38 -20.06 -6.83
CA PRO A 29 0.37 -19.71 -5.82
C PRO A 29 0.98 -19.40 -4.46
N THR A 30 2.09 -20.03 -4.08
CA THR A 30 2.75 -19.74 -2.81
C THR A 30 3.28 -18.30 -2.78
N ALA A 31 3.90 -17.83 -3.87
CA ALA A 31 4.37 -16.46 -3.96
C ALA A 31 3.21 -15.46 -3.96
N ALA A 32 2.08 -15.81 -4.59
CA ALA A 32 0.89 -14.97 -4.56
C ALA A 32 0.38 -14.79 -3.14
N GLU A 33 0.32 -15.88 -2.39
CA GLU A 33 -0.10 -15.86 -0.98
C GLU A 33 0.86 -15.04 -0.14
N HIS A 34 2.16 -15.18 -0.36
CA HIS A 34 3.17 -14.38 0.34
C HIS A 34 3.01 -12.89 0.05
N LEU A 35 2.67 -12.51 -1.18
CA LEU A 35 2.42 -11.13 -1.51
C LEU A 35 1.22 -10.58 -0.74
N LEU A 36 0.12 -11.33 -0.70
CA LEU A 36 -1.07 -10.91 0.04
C LEU A 36 -0.78 -10.74 1.53
N ASP A 37 -0.04 -11.66 2.12
CA ASP A 37 0.34 -11.59 3.52
C ASP A 37 1.25 -10.39 3.78
N ALA A 38 2.24 -10.16 2.92
CA ALA A 38 3.15 -9.03 3.05
C ALA A 38 2.40 -7.71 2.91
N ALA A 39 1.49 -7.61 1.95
CA ALA A 39 0.69 -6.42 1.74
C ALA A 39 -0.15 -6.11 2.98
N THR A 40 -0.86 -7.11 3.50
CA THR A 40 -1.67 -6.96 4.71
C THR A 40 -0.82 -6.48 5.88
N LYS A 41 0.30 -7.14 6.13
CA LYS A 41 1.17 -6.85 7.26
C LYS A 41 1.78 -5.45 7.16
N GLN A 42 2.34 -5.11 6.00
CA GLN A 42 3.00 -3.83 5.79
C GLN A 42 2.01 -2.66 5.79
N ILE A 43 0.86 -2.83 5.17
CA ILE A 43 -0.16 -1.78 5.15
C ILE A 43 -0.71 -1.56 6.56
N ASN A 44 -0.99 -2.64 7.31
CA ASN A 44 -1.47 -2.50 8.68
C ASN A 44 -0.43 -1.83 9.59
N SER A 45 0.86 -1.99 9.30
CA SER A 45 1.91 -1.33 10.08
C SER A 45 1.88 0.19 9.95
N LEU A 46 1.20 0.72 8.93
CA LEU A 46 1.04 2.17 8.75
C LEU A 46 0.12 2.79 9.79
N SER A 47 -0.60 1.98 10.58
CA SER A 47 -1.40 2.49 11.69
C SER A 47 -0.52 3.15 12.77
N ASP A 48 0.74 2.76 12.86
CA ASP A 48 1.71 3.35 13.76
C ASP A 48 2.69 4.20 12.97
N MET A 49 2.78 5.49 13.29
CA MET A 49 3.74 6.42 12.69
C MET A 49 3.75 6.37 11.15
N PRO A 50 2.62 6.62 10.47
CA PRO A 50 2.59 6.54 9.00
C PRO A 50 3.47 7.57 8.31
N GLU A 51 3.94 8.58 9.03
CA GLU A 51 4.82 9.63 8.50
C GLU A 51 6.28 9.20 8.42
N LYS A 52 6.65 8.02 8.90
CA LYS A 52 8.04 7.56 8.88
C LYS A 52 8.56 7.21 7.48
N TYR A 53 7.68 7.02 6.52
CA TYR A 53 8.07 6.69 5.15
C TYR A 53 8.17 7.95 4.30
N TYR A 54 8.90 7.86 3.18
CA TYR A 54 9.23 9.01 2.35
C TYR A 54 8.07 9.45 1.47
N LEU A 55 8.02 10.76 1.20
CA LEU A 55 7.20 11.29 0.12
C LEU A 55 7.75 10.81 -1.22
N VAL A 56 6.86 10.66 -2.22
CA VAL A 56 7.32 10.31 -3.56
C VAL A 56 8.17 11.44 -4.14
N ASP A 57 9.13 11.08 -5.00
CA ASP A 57 10.07 12.01 -5.58
C ASP A 57 9.53 12.67 -6.86
N ASP A 58 8.25 12.97 -6.87
CA ASP A 58 7.59 13.69 -7.94
C ASP A 58 7.02 14.97 -7.34
N PRO A 59 7.40 16.16 -7.85
CA PRO A 59 6.97 17.41 -7.22
C PRO A 59 5.45 17.57 -7.10
N VAL A 60 4.70 17.10 -8.08
CA VAL A 60 3.23 17.19 -8.06
C VAL A 60 2.66 16.27 -7.00
N LEU A 61 3.07 15.00 -7.01
CA LEU A 61 2.59 14.02 -6.03
C LEU A 61 3.07 14.35 -4.62
N ALA A 62 4.28 14.87 -4.48
CA ALA A 62 4.79 15.32 -3.18
C ALA A 62 3.98 16.50 -2.64
N SER A 63 3.49 17.38 -3.52
CA SER A 63 2.65 18.50 -3.10
C SER A 63 1.30 18.00 -2.57
N TRP A 64 0.86 16.81 -2.97
CA TRP A 64 -0.34 16.17 -2.45
C TRP A 64 -0.02 15.30 -1.23
N GLU A 65 1.22 15.32 -0.75
CA GLU A 65 1.69 14.56 0.39
C GLU A 65 1.52 13.04 0.19
N ILE A 66 1.76 12.57 -1.04
CA ILE A 66 1.73 11.13 -1.33
C ILE A 66 3.03 10.51 -0.86
N ARG A 67 2.91 9.48 -0.02
CA ARG A 67 4.03 8.69 0.49
C ARG A 67 4.01 7.31 -0.13
N PHE A 68 5.10 6.58 -0.02
CA PHE A 68 5.16 5.23 -0.53
C PHE A 68 5.85 4.28 0.46
N ILE A 69 5.48 3.02 0.34
CA ILE A 69 6.12 1.93 1.07
C ILE A 69 6.36 0.78 0.08
N ILE A 70 7.54 0.18 0.18
CA ILE A 70 7.90 -0.94 -0.69
C ILE A 70 7.44 -2.23 -0.04
N ILE A 71 6.68 -3.03 -0.79
CA ILE A 71 6.16 -4.33 -0.36
C ILE A 71 6.59 -5.37 -1.38
N ASN A 72 7.61 -6.18 -1.05
CA ASN A 72 8.26 -7.10 -1.99
C ASN A 72 8.76 -6.31 -3.21
N ASN A 73 8.30 -6.62 -4.43
CA ASN A 73 8.67 -5.91 -5.65
C ASN A 73 7.64 -4.86 -6.05
N TYR A 74 6.71 -4.55 -5.18
CA TYR A 74 5.63 -3.61 -5.45
C TYR A 74 5.76 -2.38 -4.57
N ILE A 75 5.05 -1.33 -4.95
CA ILE A 75 5.04 -0.07 -4.21
C ILE A 75 3.60 0.27 -3.89
N ALA A 76 3.30 0.48 -2.61
CA ALA A 76 2.00 0.99 -2.19
C ALA A 76 2.10 2.50 -1.99
N PHE A 77 1.19 3.25 -2.58
CA PHE A 77 1.11 4.70 -2.44
C PHE A 77 -0.02 5.05 -1.49
N TYR A 78 0.25 5.95 -0.56
CA TYR A 78 -0.75 6.33 0.44
C TYR A 78 -0.62 7.79 0.80
N THR A 79 -1.68 8.32 1.38
CA THR A 79 -1.69 9.65 1.99
C THR A 79 -2.31 9.56 3.38
N ILE A 80 -2.15 10.62 4.17
CA ILE A 80 -2.62 10.67 5.55
C ILE A 80 -3.66 11.77 5.68
N ASP A 81 -4.87 11.42 6.12
CA ASP A 81 -5.87 12.38 6.53
C ASP A 81 -5.70 12.61 8.03
N LYS A 82 -5.03 13.72 8.37
CA LYS A 82 -4.67 14.00 9.77
C LYS A 82 -5.90 14.35 10.61
N GLU A 83 -6.91 14.96 10.02
CA GLU A 83 -8.13 15.29 10.75
C GLU A 83 -8.87 14.04 11.18
N LYS A 84 -8.99 13.07 10.29
CA LYS A 84 -9.67 11.81 10.57
C LYS A 84 -8.73 10.75 11.11
N GLN A 85 -7.45 11.05 11.23
CA GLN A 85 -6.42 10.09 11.63
C GLN A 85 -6.54 8.78 10.85
N THR A 86 -6.61 8.91 9.54
CA THR A 86 -6.79 7.79 8.63
C THR A 86 -5.69 7.78 7.58
N VAL A 87 -5.09 6.61 7.37
CA VAL A 87 -4.17 6.36 6.27
C VAL A 87 -5.00 5.84 5.09
N ILE A 88 -4.84 6.47 3.95
CA ILE A 88 -5.60 6.11 2.74
C ILE A 88 -4.62 5.54 1.73
N VAL A 89 -4.71 4.25 1.45
CA VAL A 89 -3.88 3.59 0.43
C VAL A 89 -4.57 3.78 -0.91
N VAL A 90 -3.96 4.59 -1.77
CA VAL A 90 -4.59 5.04 -3.02
C VAL A 90 -4.25 4.16 -4.22
N ARG A 91 -3.06 3.55 -4.26
CA ARG A 91 -2.63 2.64 -5.33
C ARG A 91 -1.66 1.60 -4.78
N PHE A 92 -1.53 0.53 -5.56
CA PHE A 92 -0.55 -0.51 -5.23
C PHE A 92 0.29 -0.91 -6.44
#